data_b9a2499890f3b2a157cffe72fed61c55
#
_entry.id   b9a2499890f3b2a157cffe72fed61c55
#
_cell.length_a   1.000
_cell.length_b   1.000
_cell.length_c   1.000
_cell.angle_alpha   90.00
_cell.angle_beta   90.00
_cell.angle_gamma   90.00
#
_symmetry.space_group_name_H-M   'P 1'
#
loop_
_entity.id
_entity.type
_entity.pdbx_description
1 polymer ?
#
loop_
_entity_poly.entity_id
_entity_poly.type
_entity_poly.pdbx_seq_one_letter_code
_entity_poly.pdbx_strand_id
1 'polypeptide(L)'
;QQGYAVVLQDVRGRYESDGKWEPFRDEANDGFDTIEWAAAQSFSNGKVGTQGGSYLGHNQWQAAAQNPPHLVAAFPVLASTNIYANWITMGGAFRLSFNYGWGVVRMPNRIMLPQYWHTEAFMPEEQKYDNILMHLPLKDGDLESAGNATQHYRDWLKHESYDQYWKAISDEERFDKI
;
A
#
# COMPACT_ATOMS: atom_id res chain seq x y z
N GLN A 1 -23.86 -18.09 0.54
CA GLN A 1 -23.85 -17.62 -0.84
C GLN A 1 -24.87 -16.48 -0.95
N GLN A 2 -24.41 -15.26 -1.22
CA GLN A 2 -25.22 -14.04 -1.18
C GLN A 2 -25.49 -13.49 -2.60
N GLY A 3 -25.20 -14.27 -3.66
CA GLY A 3 -25.42 -13.84 -5.05
C GLY A 3 -24.37 -12.88 -5.61
N TYR A 4 -23.21 -12.78 -4.97
CA TYR A 4 -22.08 -12.00 -5.46
C TYR A 4 -21.00 -12.90 -6.08
N ALA A 5 -20.40 -12.46 -7.18
CA ALA A 5 -19.11 -12.95 -7.63
C ALA A 5 -18.01 -12.20 -6.87
N VAL A 6 -17.00 -12.89 -6.39
CA VAL A 6 -15.86 -12.29 -5.67
C VAL A 6 -14.62 -12.41 -6.55
N VAL A 7 -13.98 -11.28 -6.81
CA VAL A 7 -12.69 -11.18 -7.50
C VAL A 7 -11.62 -10.84 -6.48
N LEU A 8 -10.57 -11.64 -6.41
CA LEU A 8 -9.38 -11.39 -5.62
C LEU A 8 -8.21 -11.23 -6.58
N GLN A 9 -7.45 -10.17 -6.41
CA GLN A 9 -6.31 -9.85 -7.26
C GLN A 9 -5.09 -9.54 -6.39
N ASP A 10 -3.98 -10.14 -6.73
CA ASP A 10 -2.70 -9.76 -6.16
C ASP A 10 -2.24 -8.42 -6.78
N VAL A 11 -1.75 -7.52 -5.95
CA VAL A 11 -1.18 -6.25 -6.39
C VAL A 11 0.00 -6.51 -7.32
N ARG A 12 0.19 -5.65 -8.32
CA ARG A 12 1.31 -5.68 -9.27
C ARG A 12 2.63 -6.02 -8.59
N GLY A 13 3.35 -7.01 -9.12
CA GLY A 13 4.64 -7.47 -8.59
C GLY A 13 4.58 -8.24 -7.27
N ARG A 14 3.37 -8.60 -6.81
CA ARG A 14 3.15 -9.39 -5.57
C ARG A 14 2.57 -10.74 -5.92
N TYR A 15 2.90 -11.77 -5.12
CA TYR A 15 2.44 -13.16 -5.28
C TYR A 15 2.53 -13.63 -6.73
N GLU A 16 1.41 -13.91 -7.38
CA GLU A 16 1.34 -14.41 -8.75
C GLU A 16 1.24 -13.29 -9.80
N SER A 17 1.00 -12.03 -9.40
CA SER A 17 0.91 -10.91 -10.35
C SER A 17 2.28 -10.49 -10.87
N ASP A 18 2.36 -10.25 -12.16
CA ASP A 18 3.55 -9.80 -12.84
C ASP A 18 3.92 -8.34 -12.52
N GLY A 19 5.12 -7.94 -12.95
CA GLY A 19 5.62 -6.57 -12.83
C GLY A 19 6.46 -6.35 -11.59
N LYS A 20 6.66 -5.07 -11.27
CA LYS A 20 7.42 -4.61 -10.12
C LYS A 20 6.48 -3.88 -9.16
N TRP A 21 6.56 -4.24 -7.91
CA TRP A 21 5.80 -3.54 -6.87
C TRP A 21 6.53 -2.27 -6.43
N GLU A 22 5.82 -1.17 -6.46
CA GLU A 22 6.19 0.09 -5.86
C GLU A 22 4.95 0.62 -5.10
N PRO A 23 4.98 0.68 -3.76
CA PRO A 23 3.78 0.92 -2.98
C PRO A 23 3.12 2.25 -3.32
N PHE A 24 1.81 2.23 -3.49
CA PHE A 24 0.95 3.40 -3.74
C PHE A 24 1.11 4.06 -5.12
N ARG A 25 1.81 3.45 -6.08
CA ARG A 25 2.11 4.07 -7.38
C ARG A 25 1.18 3.65 -8.51
N ASP A 26 0.98 2.36 -8.65
CA ASP A 26 0.26 1.80 -9.79
C ASP A 26 -1.20 1.43 -9.46
N GLU A 27 -1.57 1.40 -8.18
CA GLU A 27 -2.85 0.90 -7.71
C GLU A 27 -4.05 1.68 -8.25
N ALA A 28 -3.87 2.95 -8.59
CA ALA A 28 -4.92 3.76 -9.19
C ALA A 28 -5.34 3.22 -10.56
N ASN A 29 -4.37 3.00 -11.45
CA ASN A 29 -4.64 2.50 -12.80
C ASN A 29 -5.01 1.01 -12.79
N ASP A 30 -4.28 0.21 -12.02
CA ASP A 30 -4.56 -1.23 -11.89
C ASP A 30 -5.95 -1.48 -11.29
N GLY A 31 -6.35 -0.65 -10.33
CA GLY A 31 -7.68 -0.71 -9.74
C GLY A 31 -8.78 -0.33 -10.72
N PHE A 32 -8.58 0.73 -11.52
CA PHE A 32 -9.49 1.10 -12.60
C PHE A 32 -9.66 -0.06 -13.59
N ASP A 33 -8.56 -0.58 -14.11
CA ASP A 33 -8.58 -1.67 -15.10
C ASP A 33 -9.25 -2.92 -14.55
N THR A 34 -9.02 -3.25 -13.29
CA THR A 34 -9.63 -4.40 -12.62
C THR A 34 -11.14 -4.23 -12.47
N ILE A 35 -11.61 -3.05 -12.08
CA ILE A 35 -13.03 -2.73 -11.94
C ILE A 35 -13.73 -2.88 -13.29
N GLU A 36 -13.18 -2.28 -14.33
CA GLU A 36 -13.76 -2.32 -15.68
C GLU A 36 -13.70 -3.74 -16.27
N TRP A 37 -12.61 -4.46 -16.05
CA TRP A 37 -12.52 -5.86 -16.42
C TRP A 37 -13.60 -6.71 -15.73
N ALA A 38 -13.76 -6.56 -14.41
CA ALA A 38 -14.74 -7.32 -13.64
C ALA A 38 -16.18 -7.01 -14.09
N ALA A 39 -16.47 -5.75 -14.40
CA ALA A 39 -17.78 -5.32 -14.89
C ALA A 39 -18.13 -5.99 -16.24
N ALA A 40 -17.14 -6.19 -17.10
CA ALA A 40 -17.30 -6.77 -18.44
C ALA A 40 -17.45 -8.30 -18.46
N GLN A 41 -17.24 -9.00 -17.33
CA GLN A 41 -17.30 -10.45 -17.31
C GLN A 41 -18.74 -10.98 -17.43
N SER A 42 -18.90 -12.18 -18.00
CA SER A 42 -20.21 -12.82 -18.19
C SER A 42 -20.97 -13.14 -16.89
N PHE A 43 -20.26 -13.21 -15.76
CA PHE A 43 -20.85 -13.40 -14.43
C PHE A 43 -21.28 -12.08 -13.77
N SER A 44 -20.93 -10.93 -14.35
CA SER A 44 -21.20 -9.61 -13.79
C SER A 44 -22.50 -9.02 -14.35
N ASN A 45 -23.15 -8.22 -13.54
CA ASN A 45 -24.27 -7.36 -13.97
C ASN A 45 -23.84 -5.93 -14.31
N GLY A 46 -22.55 -5.69 -14.45
CA GLY A 46 -21.96 -4.39 -14.75
C GLY A 46 -21.81 -3.47 -13.53
N LYS A 47 -22.06 -3.96 -12.32
CA LYS A 47 -21.90 -3.18 -11.08
C LYS A 47 -20.83 -3.78 -10.21
N VAL A 48 -19.81 -3.01 -9.86
CA VAL A 48 -18.68 -3.45 -9.05
C VAL A 48 -18.66 -2.69 -7.75
N GLY A 49 -18.56 -3.41 -6.64
CA GLY A 49 -18.28 -2.84 -5.32
C GLY A 49 -16.91 -3.32 -4.84
N THR A 50 -16.19 -2.49 -4.11
CA THR A 50 -14.89 -2.81 -3.55
C THR A 50 -14.94 -2.79 -2.03
N GLN A 51 -14.13 -3.65 -1.39
CA GLN A 51 -13.94 -3.63 0.06
C GLN A 51 -12.52 -4.07 0.43
N GLY A 52 -12.04 -3.59 1.56
CA GLY A 52 -10.74 -3.99 2.10
C GLY A 52 -10.24 -3.01 3.15
N GLY A 53 -9.30 -3.48 3.95
CA GLY A 53 -8.71 -2.68 5.02
C GLY A 53 -7.25 -2.34 4.76
N SER A 54 -6.76 -1.29 5.45
CA SER A 54 -5.36 -0.88 5.41
C SER A 54 -4.92 -0.54 3.96
N TYR A 55 -3.88 -1.16 3.46
CA TYR A 55 -3.40 -1.00 2.07
C TYR A 55 -4.52 -1.25 1.04
N LEU A 56 -5.32 -2.31 1.24
CA LEU A 56 -6.45 -2.62 0.36
C LEU A 56 -7.61 -1.62 0.47
N GLY A 57 -7.66 -0.86 1.55
CA GLY A 57 -8.58 0.27 1.69
C GLY A 57 -8.08 1.49 0.92
N HIS A 58 -6.77 1.76 0.97
CA HIS A 58 -6.16 2.84 0.20
C HIS A 58 -6.28 2.59 -1.32
N ASN A 59 -6.07 1.35 -1.78
CA ASN A 59 -6.26 1.00 -3.20
C ASN A 59 -7.66 1.36 -3.72
N GLN A 60 -8.68 1.29 -2.87
CA GLN A 60 -10.04 1.67 -3.26
C GLN A 60 -10.17 3.17 -3.50
N TRP A 61 -9.56 4.00 -2.65
CA TRP A 61 -9.52 5.46 -2.85
C TRP A 61 -8.81 5.81 -4.16
N GLN A 62 -7.65 5.20 -4.39
CA GLN A 62 -6.89 5.42 -5.62
C GLN A 62 -7.67 5.01 -6.87
N ALA A 63 -8.32 3.86 -6.86
CA ALA A 63 -9.16 3.41 -7.96
C ALA A 63 -10.37 4.34 -8.17
N ALA A 64 -11.06 4.74 -7.10
CA ALA A 64 -12.20 5.63 -7.16
C ALA A 64 -11.83 7.01 -7.75
N ALA A 65 -10.64 7.53 -7.41
CA ALA A 65 -10.12 8.79 -7.95
C ALA A 65 -9.86 8.76 -9.47
N GLN A 66 -9.85 7.58 -10.10
CA GLN A 66 -9.84 7.42 -11.56
C GLN A 66 -11.25 7.45 -12.17
N ASN A 67 -12.29 7.51 -11.32
CA ASN A 67 -13.70 7.57 -11.73
C ASN A 67 -14.13 6.43 -12.66
N PRO A 68 -13.92 5.14 -12.29
CA PRO A 68 -14.34 4.03 -13.14
C PRO A 68 -15.87 3.98 -13.21
N PRO A 69 -16.46 3.94 -14.42
CA PRO A 69 -17.92 4.08 -14.61
C PRO A 69 -18.74 2.95 -13.99
N HIS A 70 -18.13 1.80 -13.73
CA HIS A 70 -18.82 0.65 -13.17
C HIS A 70 -18.62 0.47 -11.64
N LEU A 71 -17.84 1.34 -10.98
CA LEU A 71 -17.73 1.38 -9.53
C LEU A 71 -18.97 2.02 -8.92
N VAL A 72 -19.75 1.24 -8.18
CA VAL A 72 -21.02 1.72 -7.57
C VAL A 72 -20.94 1.87 -6.06
N ALA A 73 -19.94 1.27 -5.41
CA ALA A 73 -19.73 1.37 -3.98
C ALA A 73 -18.27 1.02 -3.63
N ALA A 74 -17.74 1.69 -2.61
CA ALA A 74 -16.45 1.36 -2.01
C ALA A 74 -16.60 1.31 -0.48
N PHE A 75 -15.94 0.35 0.15
CA PHE A 75 -15.92 0.21 1.62
C PHE A 75 -14.46 0.13 2.12
N PRO A 76 -13.73 1.25 2.10
CA PRO A 76 -12.38 1.34 2.63
C PRO A 76 -12.40 1.35 4.17
N VAL A 77 -11.59 0.50 4.80
CA VAL A 77 -11.49 0.38 6.25
C VAL A 77 -10.07 0.67 6.69
N LEU A 78 -9.88 1.53 7.70
CA LEU A 78 -8.55 1.91 8.22
C LEU A 78 -7.58 2.33 7.09
N ALA A 79 -8.08 3.13 6.16
CA ALA A 79 -7.34 3.57 4.98
C ALA A 79 -7.01 5.07 5.07
N SER A 80 -5.82 5.41 4.63
CA SER A 80 -5.40 6.80 4.51
C SER A 80 -5.74 7.34 3.12
N THR A 81 -6.17 8.59 3.04
CA THR A 81 -6.32 9.36 1.82
C THR A 81 -5.09 10.25 1.55
N ASN A 82 -4.24 10.41 2.57
CA ASN A 82 -2.98 11.14 2.49
C ASN A 82 -1.86 10.28 3.06
N ILE A 83 -1.11 9.64 2.19
CA ILE A 83 -0.04 8.71 2.58
C ILE A 83 1.06 9.41 3.37
N TYR A 84 1.41 10.64 2.99
CA TYR A 84 2.41 11.39 3.74
C TYR A 84 1.97 11.68 5.18
N ALA A 85 0.81 12.31 5.36
CA ALA A 85 0.39 12.83 6.66
C ALA A 85 -0.11 11.76 7.64
N ASN A 86 -0.71 10.66 7.11
CA ASN A 86 -1.43 9.70 7.93
C ASN A 86 -0.85 8.28 7.91
N TRP A 87 0.12 8.00 7.02
CA TRP A 87 0.80 6.71 6.94
C TRP A 87 2.29 6.85 7.25
N ILE A 88 3.01 7.63 6.45
CA ILE A 88 4.47 7.76 6.54
C ILE A 88 4.89 8.67 7.69
N THR A 89 4.17 9.77 7.92
CA THR A 89 4.43 10.67 9.04
C THR A 89 3.25 10.70 10.02
N MET A 90 3.48 11.23 11.19
CA MET A 90 2.46 11.60 12.16
C MET A 90 2.86 12.92 12.77
N GLY A 91 2.02 13.96 12.54
CA GLY A 91 2.35 15.31 12.97
C GLY A 91 3.67 15.84 12.36
N GLY A 92 4.02 15.38 11.16
CA GLY A 92 5.26 15.75 10.46
C GLY A 92 6.48 14.89 10.84
N ALA A 93 6.39 14.06 11.89
CA ALA A 93 7.48 13.17 12.27
C ALA A 93 7.41 11.85 11.51
N PHE A 94 8.52 11.42 10.92
CA PHE A 94 8.62 10.12 10.24
C PHE A 94 8.36 8.98 11.22
N ARG A 95 7.44 8.09 10.91
CA ARG A 95 7.06 6.94 11.75
C ARG A 95 8.06 5.80 11.58
N LEU A 96 9.28 5.98 12.09
CA LEU A 96 10.42 5.10 11.81
C LEU A 96 10.10 3.62 12.05
N SER A 97 9.65 3.25 13.24
CA SER A 97 9.35 1.86 13.59
C SER A 97 8.30 1.23 12.65
N PHE A 98 7.22 1.95 12.38
CA PHE A 98 6.15 1.47 11.51
C PHE A 98 6.62 1.32 10.06
N ASN A 99 7.21 2.37 9.50
CA ASN A 99 7.64 2.39 8.10
C ASN A 99 8.77 1.40 7.83
N TYR A 100 9.67 1.26 8.79
CA TYR A 100 10.74 0.29 8.72
C TYR A 100 10.19 -1.14 8.78
N GLY A 101 9.38 -1.47 9.79
CA GLY A 101 8.77 -2.79 9.95
C GLY A 101 7.90 -3.19 8.75
N TRP A 102 7.10 -2.25 8.24
CA TRP A 102 6.24 -2.50 7.08
C TRP A 102 7.03 -2.47 5.77
N GLY A 103 7.76 -1.38 5.51
CA GLY A 103 8.36 -1.10 4.20
C GLY A 103 9.65 -1.85 3.93
N VAL A 104 10.46 -2.15 4.96
CA VAL A 104 11.76 -2.79 4.80
C VAL A 104 11.71 -4.28 5.14
N VAL A 105 11.09 -4.63 6.26
CA VAL A 105 11.14 -6.01 6.77
C VAL A 105 10.12 -6.91 6.08
N ARG A 106 8.87 -6.43 5.88
CA ARG A 106 7.77 -7.27 5.41
C ARG A 106 7.52 -7.21 3.93
N MET A 107 7.45 -6.00 3.39
CA MET A 107 6.96 -5.78 2.04
C MET A 107 7.99 -5.98 0.92
N PRO A 108 9.32 -5.97 1.13
CA PRO A 108 10.27 -6.26 0.05
C PRO A 108 10.14 -7.67 -0.53
N ASN A 109 9.69 -8.63 0.27
CA ASN A 109 9.47 -9.99 -0.22
C ASN A 109 8.19 -10.07 -1.05
N ARG A 110 8.30 -10.61 -2.27
CA ARG A 110 7.17 -10.80 -3.19
C ARG A 110 6.02 -11.58 -2.54
N ILE A 111 6.35 -12.55 -1.71
CA ILE A 111 5.40 -13.38 -0.98
C ILE A 111 5.51 -13.04 0.50
N MET A 112 4.40 -12.60 1.09
CA MET A 112 4.30 -12.42 2.53
C MET A 112 3.90 -13.76 3.15
N LEU A 113 4.86 -14.40 3.82
CA LEU A 113 4.63 -15.69 4.43
C LEU A 113 3.71 -15.58 5.66
N PRO A 114 2.86 -16.61 5.94
CA PRO A 114 1.90 -16.58 7.05
C PRO A 114 2.50 -16.28 8.42
N GLN A 115 3.75 -16.68 8.67
CA GLN A 115 4.45 -16.38 9.92
C GLN A 115 4.64 -14.89 10.18
N TYR A 116 4.57 -14.03 9.17
CA TYR A 116 4.62 -12.57 9.32
C TYR A 116 3.30 -11.94 9.76
N TRP A 117 2.21 -12.73 9.84
CA TRP A 117 0.91 -12.28 10.36
C TRP A 117 0.80 -12.38 11.88
N HIS A 118 1.65 -13.16 12.54
CA HIS A 118 1.68 -13.22 13.99
C HIS A 118 2.34 -11.97 14.57
N THR A 119 1.80 -11.48 15.67
CA THR A 119 2.25 -10.24 16.33
C THR A 119 3.73 -10.27 16.71
N GLU A 120 4.27 -11.44 17.00
CA GLU A 120 5.69 -11.64 17.28
C GLU A 120 6.60 -11.44 16.06
N ALA A 121 6.08 -11.64 14.84
CA ALA A 121 6.78 -11.32 13.60
C ALA A 121 6.65 -9.84 13.20
N PHE A 122 5.83 -9.08 13.94
CA PHE A 122 5.77 -7.62 13.83
C PHE A 122 6.99 -6.96 14.48
N MET A 123 7.63 -7.66 15.40
CA MET A 123 8.85 -7.26 16.06
C MET A 123 9.89 -8.34 15.77
N PRO A 124 10.94 -8.09 14.97
CA PRO A 124 12.15 -8.91 15.05
C PRO A 124 12.56 -8.98 16.53
N GLU A 125 13.25 -10.05 16.94
CA GLU A 125 13.77 -10.20 18.30
C GLU A 125 14.16 -8.82 18.84
N GLU A 126 13.54 -8.40 19.94
CA GLU A 126 13.52 -7.00 20.43
C GLU A 126 14.87 -6.29 20.31
N GLN A 127 15.93 -6.99 20.61
CA GLN A 127 17.29 -6.46 20.61
C GLN A 127 17.84 -6.16 19.20
N LYS A 128 17.45 -6.95 18.20
CA LYS A 128 17.86 -6.73 16.80
C LYS A 128 17.13 -5.56 16.18
N TYR A 129 15.86 -5.39 16.55
CA TYR A 129 15.03 -4.29 16.09
C TYR A 129 15.47 -2.95 16.68
N ASP A 130 15.79 -2.93 17.97
CA ASP A 130 16.30 -1.73 18.64
C ASP A 130 17.63 -1.26 18.03
N ASN A 131 18.55 -2.17 17.73
CA ASN A 131 19.82 -1.84 17.08
C ASN A 131 19.59 -1.20 15.70
N ILE A 132 18.62 -1.71 14.94
CA ILE A 132 18.29 -1.17 13.61
C ILE A 132 17.63 0.21 13.72
N LEU A 133 16.69 0.40 14.66
CA LEU A 133 16.03 1.69 14.87
C LEU A 133 16.99 2.77 15.37
N MET A 134 18.07 2.37 16.02
CA MET A 134 19.14 3.26 16.48
C MET A 134 20.25 3.47 15.46
N HIS A 135 20.20 2.78 14.30
CA HIS A 135 21.20 2.90 13.26
C HIS A 135 21.16 4.29 12.59
N LEU A 136 22.31 4.91 12.42
CA LEU A 136 22.46 6.18 11.72
C LEU A 136 23.55 6.07 10.64
N PRO A 137 23.35 6.66 9.46
CA PRO A 137 22.15 7.40 9.05
C PRO A 137 20.97 6.46 8.75
N LEU A 138 19.74 6.92 9.02
CA LEU A 138 18.51 6.11 8.87
C LEU A 138 18.36 5.44 7.49
N LYS A 139 18.82 6.11 6.44
CA LYS A 139 18.73 5.62 5.05
C LYS A 139 19.48 4.29 4.82
N ASP A 140 20.44 3.95 5.66
CA ASP A 140 21.26 2.76 5.50
C ASP A 140 20.78 1.59 6.41
N GLY A 141 19.74 1.83 7.23
CA GLY A 141 19.16 0.81 8.09
C GLY A 141 18.57 -0.39 7.30
N ASP A 142 18.13 -0.17 6.06
CA ASP A 142 17.64 -1.22 5.18
C ASP A 142 18.76 -2.21 4.77
N LEU A 143 19.98 -1.75 4.58
CA LEU A 143 21.13 -2.60 4.28
C LEU A 143 21.51 -3.50 5.47
N GLU A 144 21.47 -2.95 6.68
CA GLU A 144 21.78 -3.69 7.92
C GLU A 144 20.80 -4.84 8.16
N SER A 145 19.53 -4.65 7.85
CA SER A 145 18.47 -5.61 8.18
C SER A 145 18.05 -6.54 7.05
N ALA A 146 17.90 -5.99 5.84
CA ALA A 146 17.44 -6.73 4.68
C ALA A 146 18.59 -7.16 3.76
N GLY A 147 19.81 -6.64 4.00
CA GLY A 147 20.99 -6.92 3.19
C GLY A 147 20.96 -6.29 1.80
N ASN A 148 19.95 -5.49 1.49
CA ASN A 148 19.80 -4.80 0.21
C ASN A 148 19.03 -3.48 0.37
N ALA A 149 19.22 -2.58 -0.59
CA ALA A 149 18.56 -1.29 -0.61
C ALA A 149 17.06 -1.44 -0.92
N THR A 150 16.24 -0.82 -0.09
CA THR A 150 14.77 -0.76 -0.28
C THR A 150 14.38 0.60 -0.82
N GLN A 151 14.16 0.68 -2.14
CA GLN A 151 14.02 1.96 -2.84
C GLN A 151 12.91 2.84 -2.26
N HIS A 152 11.69 2.33 -2.09
CA HIS A 152 10.58 3.13 -1.55
C HIS A 152 10.85 3.68 -0.14
N TYR A 153 11.52 2.92 0.73
CA TYR A 153 11.91 3.41 2.07
C TYR A 153 12.88 4.60 1.96
N ARG A 154 13.86 4.50 1.07
CA ARG A 154 14.84 5.57 0.82
C ARG A 154 14.20 6.80 0.19
N ASP A 155 13.23 6.62 -0.69
CA ASP A 155 12.47 7.69 -1.29
C ASP A 155 11.61 8.41 -0.23
N TRP A 156 10.98 7.66 0.67
CA TRP A 156 10.23 8.25 1.78
C TRP A 156 11.09 9.13 2.70
N LEU A 157 12.30 8.68 3.00
CA LEU A 157 13.26 9.48 3.78
C LEU A 157 13.78 10.70 3.04
N LYS A 158 13.87 10.64 1.71
CA LYS A 158 14.33 11.76 0.87
C LYS A 158 13.28 12.86 0.74
N HIS A 159 12.01 12.50 0.72
CA HIS A 159 10.88 13.41 0.56
C HIS A 159 10.29 13.80 1.91
N GLU A 160 11.02 14.62 2.68
CA GLU A 160 10.71 14.98 4.06
C GLU A 160 9.50 15.92 4.20
N SER A 161 9.08 16.58 3.14
CA SER A 161 7.94 17.48 3.11
C SER A 161 6.87 16.98 2.13
N TYR A 162 5.63 17.51 2.27
CA TYR A 162 4.52 17.21 1.37
C TYR A 162 4.74 17.84 0.00
N ASP A 163 5.64 17.27 -0.78
CA ASP A 163 6.03 17.70 -2.12
C ASP A 163 5.27 16.96 -3.24
N GLN A 164 5.68 17.16 -4.49
CA GLN A 164 5.04 16.55 -5.65
C GLN A 164 5.11 15.01 -5.63
N TYR A 165 6.12 14.43 -4.97
CA TYR A 165 6.22 12.98 -4.80
C TYR A 165 5.01 12.42 -4.06
N TRP A 166 4.62 13.06 -2.96
CA TRP A 166 3.48 12.64 -2.14
C TRP A 166 2.13 13.03 -2.74
N LYS A 167 2.05 14.22 -3.34
CA LYS A 167 0.82 14.69 -4.02
C LYS A 167 0.38 13.75 -5.13
N ALA A 168 1.33 13.14 -5.83
CA ALA A 168 1.04 12.18 -6.90
C ALA A 168 0.30 10.91 -6.43
N ILE A 169 0.42 10.56 -5.15
CA ILE A 169 -0.20 9.38 -4.54
C ILE A 169 -1.20 9.72 -3.41
N SER A 170 -1.53 11.01 -3.25
CA SER A 170 -2.53 11.47 -2.28
C SER A 170 -3.89 11.58 -2.95
N ASP A 171 -4.88 10.91 -2.41
CA ASP A 171 -6.24 10.96 -2.93
C ASP A 171 -6.94 12.28 -2.60
N GLU A 172 -6.47 12.98 -1.54
CA GLU A 172 -6.98 14.31 -1.18
C GLU A 172 -6.81 15.35 -2.29
N GLU A 173 -5.78 15.19 -3.13
CA GLU A 173 -5.56 16.04 -4.31
C GLU A 173 -6.57 15.77 -5.45
N ARG A 174 -7.45 14.78 -5.28
CA ARG A 174 -8.37 14.28 -6.33
C ARG A 174 -9.78 14.02 -5.82
N PHE A 175 -10.16 14.54 -4.67
CA PHE A 175 -11.50 14.34 -4.12
C PHE A 175 -12.62 14.92 -5.00
N ASP A 176 -12.29 15.86 -5.87
CA ASP A 176 -13.21 16.40 -6.87
C ASP A 176 -13.61 15.39 -7.96
N LYS A 177 -12.93 14.24 -8.02
CA LYS A 177 -13.16 13.17 -9.00
C LYS A 177 -13.90 11.95 -8.45
N ILE A 178 -14.12 11.91 -7.13
CA ILE A 178 -14.73 10.76 -6.44
C ILE A 178 -16.22 11.00 -6.22
#